data_56bf6eaf14803750fd90f20cdf73f6d3
#
_entry.id   56bf6eaf14803750fd90f20cdf73f6d3
#
_cell.length_a   1.000
_cell.length_b   1.000
_cell.length_c   1.000
_cell.angle_alpha   90.00
_cell.angle_beta   90.00
_cell.angle_gamma   90.00
#
_symmetry.space_group_name_H-M   'P 1'
#
loop_
_entity.id
_entity.type
_entity.pdbx_description
1 polymer ?
#
loop_
_entity_poly.entity_id
_entity_poly.type
_entity_poly.pdbx_seq_one_letter_code
_entity_poly.pdbx_strand_id
1 'polypeptide(L)'
;MQTQPQVTFDDIPIDERVRATAYDHIDDLERAYGRITGCHVVIAQPHRHHRRGGLYSVSIDLVVPGGEIVVNREHPLDHAHEDVYVALRDAFLAARRRLEDHARRIRGATKAHQARAHGRVSQIFPLQGYGFIETPDGREKIGRAHV
;
A
#
# COMPACT_ATOMS: atom_id res chain seq x y z
N MET A 1 16.23 -6.79 -3.09
CA MET A 1 15.27 -7.73 -2.45
C MET A 1 16.05 -8.73 -1.63
N GLN A 2 15.74 -8.87 -0.36
CA GLN A 2 16.51 -9.75 0.54
C GLN A 2 16.18 -11.23 0.33
N THR A 3 14.95 -11.53 -0.02
CA THR A 3 14.48 -12.88 -0.33
C THR A 3 14.26 -12.99 -1.83
N GLN A 4 14.64 -14.12 -2.42
CA GLN A 4 14.41 -14.36 -3.84
C GLN A 4 12.90 -14.34 -4.15
N PRO A 5 12.47 -13.57 -5.15
CA PRO A 5 11.06 -13.55 -5.53
C PRO A 5 10.60 -14.91 -6.08
N GLN A 6 9.36 -15.26 -5.79
CA GLN A 6 8.76 -16.51 -6.22
C GLN A 6 7.55 -16.26 -7.10
N VAL A 7 7.45 -17.01 -8.19
CA VAL A 7 6.28 -17.05 -9.06
C VAL A 7 5.75 -18.48 -9.09
N THR A 8 4.51 -18.65 -8.63
CA THR A 8 3.83 -19.94 -8.53
C THR A 8 2.66 -20.00 -9.49
N PHE A 9 2.53 -21.12 -10.19
CA PHE A 9 1.37 -21.44 -11.02
C PHE A 9 0.50 -22.44 -10.25
N ASP A 10 -0.70 -22.00 -9.87
CA ASP A 10 -1.62 -22.82 -9.09
C ASP A 10 -2.63 -23.50 -10.01
N ASP A 11 -2.54 -24.84 -10.05
CA ASP A 11 -3.41 -25.73 -10.83
C ASP A 11 -3.51 -25.40 -12.33
N ILE A 12 -2.46 -24.81 -12.88
CA ILE A 12 -2.30 -24.56 -14.30
C ILE A 12 -0.89 -24.93 -14.76
N PRO A 13 -0.68 -25.26 -16.07
CA PRO A 13 0.65 -25.54 -16.57
C PRO A 13 1.60 -24.35 -16.44
N ILE A 14 2.84 -24.62 -16.13
CA ILE A 14 3.88 -23.60 -16.06
C ILE A 14 4.18 -23.09 -17.47
N ASP A 15 4.06 -21.78 -17.67
CA ASP A 15 4.47 -21.10 -18.89
C ASP A 15 5.68 -20.21 -18.58
N GLU A 16 6.82 -20.54 -19.17
CA GLU A 16 8.07 -19.83 -18.93
C GLU A 16 8.03 -18.37 -19.44
N ARG A 17 7.26 -18.07 -20.45
CA ARG A 17 7.07 -16.70 -20.96
C ARG A 17 6.30 -15.86 -19.97
N VAL A 18 5.26 -16.41 -19.40
CA VAL A 18 4.46 -15.76 -18.36
C VAL A 18 5.32 -15.55 -17.10
N ARG A 19 6.10 -16.56 -16.71
CA ARG A 19 7.03 -16.45 -15.59
C ARG A 19 8.05 -15.32 -15.80
N ALA A 20 8.67 -15.25 -16.98
CA ALA A 20 9.62 -14.21 -17.33
C ALA A 20 8.99 -12.81 -17.26
N THR A 21 7.77 -12.67 -17.78
CA THR A 21 7.01 -11.41 -17.71
C THR A 21 6.71 -11.02 -16.26
N ALA A 22 6.34 -11.98 -15.42
CA ALA A 22 6.13 -11.72 -13.99
C ALA A 22 7.40 -11.23 -13.30
N TYR A 23 8.55 -11.83 -13.59
CA TYR A 23 9.84 -11.36 -13.06
C TYR A 23 10.21 -9.97 -13.55
N ASP A 24 9.93 -9.63 -14.80
CA ASP A 24 10.12 -8.27 -15.34
C ASP A 24 9.29 -7.25 -14.57
N HIS A 25 8.03 -7.56 -14.27
CA HIS A 25 7.18 -6.71 -13.44
C HIS A 25 7.70 -6.58 -12.01
N ILE A 26 8.23 -7.65 -11.44
CA ILE A 26 8.84 -7.62 -10.09
C ILE A 26 10.06 -6.69 -10.09
N ASP A 27 10.91 -6.77 -11.10
CA ASP A 27 12.09 -5.91 -11.24
C ASP A 27 11.70 -4.44 -11.38
N ASP A 28 10.68 -4.14 -12.17
CA ASP A 28 10.16 -2.78 -12.32
C ASP A 28 9.61 -2.24 -11.00
N LEU A 29 8.91 -3.07 -10.25
CA LEU A 29 8.36 -2.73 -8.94
C LEU A 29 9.48 -2.45 -7.93
N GLU A 30 10.53 -3.26 -7.92
CA GLU A 30 11.71 -3.08 -7.07
C GLU A 30 12.47 -1.79 -7.41
N ARG A 31 12.59 -1.45 -8.68
CA ARG A 31 13.20 -0.17 -9.12
C ARG A 31 12.38 1.04 -8.66
N ALA A 32 11.05 0.93 -8.70
CA ALA A 32 10.16 2.00 -8.24
C ALA A 32 10.14 2.14 -6.72
N TYR A 33 10.32 1.02 -6.00
CA TYR A 33 10.31 0.98 -4.54
C TYR A 33 11.38 0.04 -4.02
N GLY A 34 12.56 0.57 -3.73
CA GLY A 34 13.76 -0.20 -3.40
C GLY A 34 13.79 -0.87 -2.01
N ARG A 35 12.65 -0.95 -1.31
CA ARG A 35 12.56 -1.50 0.05
C ARG A 35 11.72 -2.78 0.14
N ILE A 36 11.48 -3.45 -0.97
CA ILE A 36 10.78 -4.73 -0.97
C ILE A 36 11.73 -5.81 -0.48
N THR A 37 11.35 -6.51 0.59
CA THR A 37 12.17 -7.59 1.17
C THR A 37 11.77 -8.96 0.65
N GLY A 38 10.53 -9.14 0.23
CA GLY A 38 10.03 -10.39 -0.34
C GLY A 38 8.88 -10.16 -1.30
N CYS A 39 8.72 -11.04 -2.27
CA CYS A 39 7.63 -11.01 -3.23
C CYS A 39 7.22 -12.43 -3.60
N HIS A 40 5.93 -12.71 -3.54
CA HIS A 40 5.35 -13.96 -4.01
C HIS A 40 4.17 -13.66 -4.93
N VAL A 41 4.23 -14.16 -6.15
CA VAL A 41 3.19 -14.03 -7.16
C VAL A 41 2.56 -15.39 -7.41
N VAL A 42 1.25 -15.48 -7.30
CA VAL A 42 0.49 -16.69 -7.61
C VAL A 42 -0.42 -16.43 -8.79
N ILE A 43 -0.28 -17.25 -9.83
CA ILE A 43 -1.09 -17.19 -11.04
C ILE A 43 -1.98 -18.42 -11.08
N ALA A 44 -3.27 -18.20 -11.12
CA ALA A 44 -4.28 -19.25 -11.11
C ALA A 44 -5.36 -18.98 -12.17
N GLN A 45 -6.10 -20.02 -12.50
CA GLN A 45 -7.26 -19.94 -13.37
C GLN A 45 -8.41 -20.73 -12.70
N PRO A 46 -9.06 -20.15 -11.67
CA PRO A 46 -9.96 -20.91 -10.78
C PRO A 46 -11.21 -21.47 -11.47
N HIS A 47 -11.61 -20.91 -12.63
CA HIS A 47 -12.82 -21.31 -13.33
C HIS A 47 -12.56 -21.87 -14.73
N ARG A 48 -11.43 -22.56 -14.92
CA ARG A 48 -11.05 -23.10 -16.25
C ARG A 48 -12.03 -24.13 -16.83
N HIS A 49 -12.92 -24.68 -16.03
CA HIS A 49 -13.95 -25.66 -16.46
C HIS A 49 -15.24 -25.01 -16.96
N HIS A 50 -15.39 -23.71 -16.85
CA HIS A 50 -16.53 -23.01 -17.40
C HIS A 50 -16.39 -22.80 -18.90
N ARG A 51 -17.50 -22.98 -19.65
CA ARG A 51 -17.54 -22.89 -21.11
C ARG A 51 -17.16 -21.52 -21.68
N ARG A 52 -17.00 -20.51 -20.87
CA ARG A 52 -16.68 -19.12 -21.25
C ARG A 52 -15.25 -18.74 -20.91
N GLY A 53 -14.27 -19.53 -21.30
CA GLY A 53 -12.87 -19.21 -21.08
C GLY A 53 -12.56 -18.88 -19.63
N GLY A 54 -11.57 -19.52 -19.02
CA GLY A 54 -11.20 -19.25 -17.65
C GLY A 54 -10.55 -17.88 -17.50
N LEU A 55 -11.02 -17.09 -16.55
CA LEU A 55 -10.37 -15.85 -16.18
C LEU A 55 -9.14 -16.16 -15.31
N TYR A 56 -8.04 -15.47 -15.57
CA TYR A 56 -6.84 -15.59 -14.76
C TYR A 56 -6.98 -14.75 -13.49
N SER A 57 -6.54 -15.32 -12.39
CA SER A 57 -6.41 -14.66 -11.11
C SER A 57 -4.93 -14.49 -10.79
N VAL A 58 -4.52 -13.30 -10.40
CA VAL A 58 -3.16 -13.01 -9.99
C VAL A 58 -3.17 -12.43 -8.59
N SER A 59 -2.49 -13.13 -7.67
CA SER A 59 -2.28 -12.68 -6.30
C SER A 59 -0.83 -12.27 -6.13
N ILE A 60 -0.58 -11.19 -5.45
CA ILE A 60 0.77 -10.68 -5.15
C ILE A 60 0.87 -10.40 -3.67
N ASP A 61 1.82 -11.05 -3.01
CA ASP A 61 2.18 -10.79 -1.62
C ASP A 61 3.54 -10.11 -1.59
N LEU A 62 3.59 -8.92 -1.03
CA LEU A 62 4.81 -8.14 -0.89
C LEU A 62 5.13 -7.95 0.59
N VAL A 63 6.33 -8.29 0.97
CA VAL A 63 6.86 -7.98 2.31
C VAL A 63 7.73 -6.74 2.21
N VAL A 64 7.38 -5.74 3.02
CA VAL A 64 8.06 -4.45 3.06
C VAL A 64 8.37 -4.09 4.52
N PRO A 65 9.32 -3.19 4.78
CA PRO A 65 9.52 -2.69 6.14
C PRO A 65 8.23 -2.06 6.68
N GLY A 66 7.80 -2.53 7.83
CA GLY A 66 6.58 -2.05 8.49
C GLY A 66 5.29 -2.77 8.13
N GLY A 67 5.32 -3.79 7.25
CA GLY A 67 4.11 -4.52 6.94
C GLY A 67 4.18 -5.44 5.73
N GLU A 68 3.02 -5.90 5.37
CA GLU A 68 2.79 -6.76 4.22
C GLU A 68 1.68 -6.15 3.35
N ILE A 69 1.85 -6.23 2.05
CA ILE A 69 0.87 -5.76 1.07
C ILE A 69 0.38 -6.95 0.29
N VAL A 70 -0.92 -7.20 0.37
CA VAL A 70 -1.58 -8.29 -0.35
C VAL A 70 -2.48 -7.71 -1.43
N VAL A 71 -2.24 -8.12 -2.67
CA VAL A 71 -3.09 -7.81 -3.82
C VAL A 71 -3.73 -9.11 -4.28
N ASN A 72 -5.03 -9.16 -4.21
CA ASN A 72 -5.81 -10.28 -4.74
C ASN A 72 -6.79 -9.74 -5.79
N ARG A 73 -6.59 -10.14 -7.03
CA ARG A 73 -7.40 -9.70 -8.16
C ARG A 73 -8.18 -10.88 -8.72
N GLU A 74 -9.32 -11.14 -8.12
CA GLU A 74 -10.38 -11.94 -8.66
C GLU A 74 -11.49 -11.02 -9.18
N HIS A 75 -11.52 -10.81 -10.49
CA HIS A 75 -12.63 -10.12 -11.12
C HIS A 75 -13.32 -11.09 -12.08
N PRO A 76 -14.32 -11.86 -11.60
CA PRO A 76 -14.97 -12.88 -12.41
C PRO A 76 -15.76 -12.33 -13.61
N LEU A 77 -15.91 -11.02 -13.70
CA LEU A 77 -16.67 -10.35 -14.77
C LEU A 77 -15.82 -9.51 -15.73
N ASP A 78 -14.51 -9.43 -15.49
CA ASP A 78 -13.63 -8.64 -16.37
C ASP A 78 -13.02 -9.55 -17.44
N HIS A 79 -13.59 -9.50 -18.64
CA HIS A 79 -13.13 -10.28 -19.80
C HIS A 79 -11.68 -9.94 -20.23
N ALA A 80 -11.12 -8.82 -19.80
CA ALA A 80 -9.72 -8.49 -20.05
C ALA A 80 -8.76 -9.47 -19.36
N HIS A 81 -9.20 -10.14 -18.28
CA HIS A 81 -8.41 -11.16 -17.59
C HIS A 81 -8.44 -12.55 -18.23
N GLU A 82 -9.06 -12.71 -19.38
CA GLU A 82 -8.85 -13.87 -20.24
C GLU A 82 -7.42 -13.94 -20.77
N ASP A 83 -6.75 -12.80 -20.87
CA ASP A 83 -5.32 -12.69 -21.19
C ASP A 83 -4.52 -12.59 -19.88
N VAL A 84 -3.65 -13.58 -19.66
CA VAL A 84 -2.80 -13.63 -18.46
C VAL A 84 -1.85 -12.42 -18.35
N TYR A 85 -1.39 -11.89 -19.47
CA TYR A 85 -0.50 -10.72 -19.48
C TYR A 85 -1.22 -9.46 -19.02
N VAL A 86 -2.49 -9.30 -19.38
CA VAL A 86 -3.34 -8.20 -18.90
C VAL A 86 -3.62 -8.36 -17.42
N ALA A 87 -3.94 -9.57 -16.96
CA ALA A 87 -4.16 -9.86 -15.55
C ALA A 87 -2.91 -9.55 -14.70
N LEU A 88 -1.73 -9.93 -15.18
CA LEU A 88 -0.44 -9.59 -14.53
C LEU A 88 -0.24 -8.08 -14.46
N ARG A 89 -0.39 -7.39 -15.56
CA ARG A 89 -0.22 -5.93 -15.62
C ARG A 89 -1.13 -5.23 -14.61
N ASP A 90 -2.39 -5.59 -14.58
CA ASP A 90 -3.38 -4.98 -13.68
C ASP A 90 -3.07 -5.26 -12.22
N ALA A 91 -2.64 -6.47 -11.89
CA ALA A 91 -2.24 -6.84 -10.53
C ALA A 91 -1.01 -6.06 -10.08
N PHE A 92 0.01 -5.92 -10.93
CA PHE A 92 1.23 -5.16 -10.60
C PHE A 92 0.97 -3.65 -10.53
N LEU A 93 0.07 -3.10 -11.34
CA LEU A 93 -0.38 -1.71 -11.20
C LEU A 93 -1.08 -1.47 -9.86
N ALA A 94 -1.92 -2.40 -9.42
CA ALA A 94 -2.55 -2.32 -8.10
C ALA A 94 -1.53 -2.45 -6.96
N ALA A 95 -0.55 -3.34 -7.10
CA ALA A 95 0.54 -3.50 -6.15
C ALA A 95 1.35 -2.20 -6.03
N ARG A 96 1.68 -1.57 -7.14
CA ARG A 96 2.39 -0.29 -7.17
C ARG A 96 1.62 0.82 -6.43
N ARG A 97 0.33 0.94 -6.68
CA ARG A 97 -0.52 1.92 -5.97
C ARG A 97 -0.52 1.69 -4.46
N ARG A 98 -0.63 0.45 -4.04
CA ARG A 98 -0.61 0.10 -2.60
C ARG A 98 0.75 0.36 -1.97
N LEU A 99 1.84 0.13 -2.70
CA LEU A 99 3.19 0.48 -2.24
C LEU A 99 3.36 2.01 -2.09
N GLU A 100 2.88 2.77 -3.05
CA GLU A 100 2.88 4.24 -2.98
C GLU A 100 2.07 4.75 -1.79
N ASP A 101 0.90 4.18 -1.56
CA ASP A 101 0.05 4.52 -0.40
C ASP A 101 0.72 4.14 0.92
N HIS A 102 1.35 2.98 0.99
CA HIS A 102 2.11 2.54 2.15
C HIS A 102 3.28 3.48 2.45
N ALA A 103 4.03 3.88 1.44
CA ALA A 103 5.14 4.83 1.58
C ALA A 103 4.65 6.19 2.06
N ARG A 104 3.51 6.67 1.59
CA ARG A 104 2.88 7.90 2.08
C ARG A 104 2.45 7.80 3.53
N ARG A 105 1.85 6.68 3.94
CA ARG A 105 1.42 6.46 5.32
C ARG A 105 2.61 6.48 6.28
N ILE A 106 3.71 5.84 5.93
CA ILE A 106 4.93 5.84 6.75
C ILE A 106 5.48 7.27 6.88
N ARG A 107 5.54 8.02 5.77
CA ARG A 107 5.95 9.43 5.79
C ARG A 107 4.95 10.31 6.52
N GLY A 108 3.65 10.06 6.35
CA GLY A 108 2.56 10.75 7.04
C GLY A 108 2.49 10.43 8.52
N ALA A 109 2.79 9.19 8.93
CA ALA A 109 2.87 8.80 10.34
C ALA A 109 3.96 9.58 11.08
N THR A 110 5.09 9.87 10.43
CA THR A 110 6.13 10.72 11.00
C THR A 110 5.66 12.18 11.17
N LYS A 111 4.74 12.66 10.33
CA LYS A 111 4.12 13.99 10.46
C LYS A 111 2.90 14.01 11.37
N ALA A 112 2.14 12.91 11.46
CA ALA A 112 0.93 12.80 12.27
C ALA A 112 1.24 12.61 13.77
N HIS A 113 2.46 12.25 14.13
CA HIS A 113 2.92 12.23 15.52
C HIS A 113 3.17 13.63 16.11
N GLN A 114 3.06 14.69 15.30
CA GLN A 114 2.79 16.00 15.85
C GLN A 114 1.31 16.03 16.26
N ALA A 115 1.06 15.65 17.51
CA ALA A 115 -0.24 15.87 18.11
C ALA A 115 -0.67 17.32 17.81
N ARG A 116 -1.92 17.49 17.37
CA ARG A 116 -2.47 18.85 17.22
C ARG A 116 -2.14 19.61 18.47
N ALA A 117 -1.50 20.74 18.30
CA ALA A 117 -1.19 21.61 19.43
C ALA A 117 -2.49 21.85 20.21
N HIS A 118 -2.58 21.26 21.38
CA HIS A 118 -3.71 21.43 22.29
C HIS A 118 -3.16 21.88 23.62
N GLY A 119 -3.89 22.72 24.29
CA GLY A 119 -3.52 23.22 25.59
C GLY A 119 -4.76 23.46 26.44
N ARG A 120 -4.57 23.46 27.74
CA ARG A 120 -5.60 23.82 28.69
C ARG A 120 -5.45 25.31 29.01
N VAL A 121 -6.56 26.05 28.89
CA VAL A 121 -6.55 27.46 29.36
C VAL A 121 -6.36 27.48 30.83
N SER A 122 -5.24 28.05 31.33
CA SER A 122 -4.94 28.14 32.74
C SER A 122 -5.46 29.45 33.33
N GLN A 123 -5.38 30.56 32.61
CA GLN A 123 -5.85 31.88 33.05
C GLN A 123 -6.35 32.68 31.84
N ILE A 124 -7.44 33.40 32.04
CA ILE A 124 -8.00 34.35 31.04
C ILE A 124 -8.09 35.73 31.69
N PHE A 125 -7.56 36.73 30.99
CA PHE A 125 -7.68 38.16 31.35
C PHE A 125 -8.52 38.89 30.29
N PRO A 126 -9.86 38.82 30.38
CA PRO A 126 -10.74 39.32 29.31
C PRO A 126 -10.67 40.83 29.09
N LEU A 127 -10.39 41.60 30.12
CA LEU A 127 -10.26 43.05 30.02
C LEU A 127 -8.95 43.48 29.34
N GLN A 128 -7.94 42.66 29.38
CA GLN A 128 -6.62 42.90 28.80
C GLN A 128 -6.41 42.17 27.43
N GLY A 129 -7.34 41.31 27.08
CA GLY A 129 -7.35 40.62 25.75
C GLY A 129 -6.34 39.50 25.61
N TYR A 130 -5.84 38.93 26.68
CA TYR A 130 -4.92 37.79 26.65
C TYR A 130 -5.26 36.71 27.70
N GLY A 131 -4.67 35.55 27.52
CA GLY A 131 -4.77 34.43 28.45
C GLY A 131 -3.53 33.54 28.37
N PHE A 132 -3.42 32.64 29.33
CA PHE A 132 -2.35 31.63 29.36
C PHE A 132 -2.90 30.25 29.03
N ILE A 133 -2.18 29.53 28.19
CA ILE A 133 -2.49 28.16 27.82
C ILE A 133 -1.36 27.27 28.35
N GLU A 134 -1.71 26.32 29.18
CA GLU A 134 -0.80 25.28 29.63
C GLU A 134 -0.76 24.16 28.61
N THR A 135 0.43 23.87 28.08
CA THR A 135 0.64 22.77 27.14
C THR A 135 0.97 21.47 27.89
N PRO A 136 0.76 20.28 27.25
CA PRO A 136 1.03 19.00 27.94
C PRO A 136 2.48 18.80 28.38
N ASP A 137 3.42 19.57 27.84
CA ASP A 137 4.83 19.58 28.21
C ASP A 137 5.15 20.54 29.40
N GLY A 138 4.12 21.13 30.01
CA GLY A 138 4.26 21.99 31.18
C GLY A 138 4.75 23.41 30.88
N ARG A 139 4.76 23.84 29.63
CA ARG A 139 5.13 25.19 29.22
C ARG A 139 3.90 26.08 29.06
N GLU A 140 3.93 27.22 29.70
CA GLU A 140 2.90 28.25 29.50
C GLU A 140 3.15 29.02 28.21
N LYS A 141 2.11 29.15 27.41
CA LYS A 141 2.12 29.98 26.20
C LYS A 141 1.08 31.06 26.32
N ILE A 142 1.47 32.27 25.89
CA ILE A 142 0.59 33.43 25.85
C ILE A 142 -0.19 33.41 24.54
N GLY A 143 -1.53 33.35 24.63
CA GLY A 143 -2.44 33.47 23.48
C GLY A 143 -3.21 34.78 23.55
N ARG A 144 -3.36 35.48 22.40
CA ARG A 144 -4.28 36.60 22.27
C ARG A 144 -5.67 36.09 21.91
N ALA A 145 -6.68 36.56 22.65
CA ALA A 145 -8.06 36.34 22.27
C ALA A 145 -8.39 37.22 21.05
N HIS A 146 -8.67 36.60 19.91
CA HIS A 146 -9.32 37.25 18.79
C HIS A 146 -10.84 37.28 19.05
N VAL A 147 -11.36 38.45 19.18
CA VAL A 147 -12.82 38.66 19.17
C VAL A 147 -13.30 38.69 17.74
#